data_1032b99b22a36dcbb1e69a45eb0f9d75
#
_entry.id   1032b99b22a36dcbb1e69a45eb0f9d75
#
_cell.length_a   1.000
_cell.length_b   1.000
_cell.length_c   1.000
_cell.angle_alpha   90.00
_cell.angle_beta   90.00
_cell.angle_gamma   90.00
#
_symmetry.space_group_name_H-M   'P 1'
#
loop_
_entity.id
_entity.type
_entity.pdbx_description
1 polymer ?
#
loop_
_entity_poly.entity_id
_entity_poly.type
_entity_poly.pdbx_seq_one_letter_code
_entity_poly.pdbx_strand_id
1 'polypeptide(L)'
;FVQYLPFSKDHFRKFIFFFPFAVKMFDLKKYDIIISSSHSFAKNITKNRNQIHICYCHTPIRYCHVMMDEYLREYKIRNILLKFILKFFLIILGKWDIKNSKNVDYFVANSSYIKTRIKKFYKRESTIIHPPVDTDNFSLKTNKKDFYLATSRLVPYKKIDLVIKAFNKIKNKKLYVAGSGPQLNNYKKLAKNNVNIIGWVNNKILVELMQNSKALIFPPLAI
;
A
#
# COMPACT_ATOMS: atom_id res chain seq x y z
N PHE A 1 -0.63 5.33 22.16
CA PHE A 1 0.34 4.42 22.80
C PHE A 1 1.63 4.31 21.98
N VAL A 2 1.59 3.74 20.76
CA VAL A 2 2.80 3.51 19.93
C VAL A 2 3.55 4.82 19.63
N GLN A 3 2.87 5.94 19.49
CA GLN A 3 3.45 7.26 19.21
C GLN A 3 4.36 7.79 20.33
N TYR A 4 4.22 7.28 21.55
CA TYR A 4 5.04 7.66 22.70
C TYR A 4 6.27 6.76 22.91
N LEU A 5 6.44 5.73 22.06
CA LEU A 5 7.62 4.87 22.12
C LEU A 5 8.83 5.57 21.48
N PRO A 6 10.04 5.38 22.02
CA PRO A 6 11.26 5.93 21.45
C PRO A 6 11.39 5.54 19.97
N PHE A 7 11.82 6.46 19.12
CA PHE A 7 12.02 6.27 17.67
C PHE A 7 10.76 5.88 16.87
N SER A 8 9.55 5.97 17.46
CA SER A 8 8.31 5.56 16.80
C SER A 8 7.96 6.44 15.61
N LYS A 9 8.31 7.72 15.62
CA LYS A 9 8.03 8.66 14.52
C LYS A 9 8.64 8.18 13.19
N ASP A 10 9.90 7.77 13.22
CA ASP A 10 10.63 7.35 12.01
C ASP A 10 10.52 5.86 11.72
N HIS A 11 10.27 5.05 12.76
CA HIS A 11 10.34 3.60 12.68
C HIS A 11 9.07 2.88 13.15
N PHE A 12 7.90 3.53 13.08
CA PHE A 12 6.63 2.96 13.58
C PHE A 12 6.34 1.54 13.08
N ARG A 13 6.81 1.17 11.90
CA ARG A 13 6.63 -0.17 11.33
C ARG A 13 7.36 -1.26 12.11
N LYS A 14 8.43 -0.93 12.82
CA LYS A 14 9.14 -1.89 13.68
C LYS A 14 8.30 -2.28 14.89
N PHE A 15 7.32 -1.44 15.25
CA PHE A 15 6.39 -1.65 16.37
C PHE A 15 5.11 -2.41 15.99
N ILE A 16 5.13 -3.11 14.86
CA ILE A 16 3.98 -3.88 14.33
C ILE A 16 3.38 -4.86 15.36
N PHE A 17 4.21 -5.38 16.26
CA PHE A 17 3.81 -6.28 17.36
C PHE A 17 2.83 -5.63 18.34
N PHE A 18 2.88 -4.30 18.51
CA PHE A 18 2.03 -3.56 19.43
C PHE A 18 0.72 -3.07 18.79
N PHE A 19 0.59 -3.11 17.47
CA PHE A 19 -0.60 -2.61 16.79
C PHE A 19 -1.89 -3.35 17.15
N PRO A 20 -1.89 -4.69 17.36
CA PRO A 20 -3.07 -5.38 17.87
C PRO A 20 -3.60 -4.83 19.19
N PHE A 21 -2.70 -4.39 20.09
CA PHE A 21 -3.07 -3.78 21.36
C PHE A 21 -3.53 -2.34 21.14
N ALA A 22 -2.79 -1.56 20.36
CA ALA A 22 -3.09 -0.15 20.12
C ALA A 22 -4.49 0.06 19.52
N VAL A 23 -4.92 -0.78 18.58
CA VAL A 23 -6.26 -0.65 17.96
C VAL A 23 -7.39 -0.99 18.93
N LYS A 24 -7.14 -1.81 19.95
CA LYS A 24 -8.12 -2.13 20.99
C LYS A 24 -8.28 -1.04 22.05
N MET A 25 -7.35 -0.09 22.12
CA MET A 25 -7.37 1.01 23.09
C MET A 25 -8.25 2.18 22.65
N PHE A 26 -8.81 2.16 21.44
CA PHE A 26 -9.73 3.20 21.02
C PHE A 26 -11.04 3.10 21.81
N ASP A 27 -11.40 4.17 22.53
CA ASP A 27 -12.71 4.28 23.16
C ASP A 27 -13.73 4.77 22.12
N LEU A 28 -14.53 3.83 21.67
CA LEU A 28 -15.56 4.06 20.64
C LEU A 28 -16.97 3.90 21.20
N LYS A 29 -17.13 3.79 22.54
CA LYS A 29 -18.40 3.45 23.20
C LYS A 29 -19.53 4.44 22.92
N LYS A 30 -19.20 5.71 22.67
CA LYS A 30 -20.16 6.79 22.44
C LYS A 30 -20.72 6.87 21.01
N TYR A 31 -20.28 5.99 20.12
CA TYR A 31 -20.69 6.01 18.72
C TYR A 31 -21.58 4.81 18.41
N ASP A 32 -22.66 4.99 17.66
CA ASP A 32 -23.55 3.91 17.20
C ASP A 32 -23.00 3.23 15.95
N ILE A 33 -22.34 4.00 15.09
CA ILE A 33 -21.74 3.50 13.84
C ILE A 33 -20.24 3.78 13.83
N ILE A 34 -19.48 2.76 13.50
CA ILE A 34 -18.03 2.82 13.36
C ILE A 34 -17.68 2.53 11.91
N ILE A 35 -16.99 3.45 11.25
CA ILE A 35 -16.49 3.26 9.88
C ILE A 35 -14.97 3.16 9.94
N SER A 36 -14.41 2.03 9.48
CA SER A 36 -12.96 1.84 9.38
C SER A 36 -12.50 1.78 7.94
N SER A 37 -11.55 2.65 7.56
CA SER A 37 -10.81 2.56 6.29
C SER A 37 -9.53 1.76 6.55
N SER A 38 -9.46 0.52 6.06
CA SER A 38 -8.47 -0.43 6.53
C SER A 38 -7.72 -1.15 5.40
N HIS A 39 -6.39 -1.10 5.48
CA HIS A 39 -5.49 -1.98 4.74
C HIS A 39 -4.65 -2.87 5.67
N SER A 40 -4.85 -2.75 7.00
CA SER A 40 -4.14 -3.50 8.02
C SER A 40 -4.99 -3.64 9.28
N PHE A 41 -4.66 -2.90 10.36
CA PHE A 41 -5.20 -3.12 11.71
C PHE A 41 -6.50 -2.38 12.01
N ALA A 42 -6.83 -1.29 11.33
CA ALA A 42 -7.96 -0.41 11.69
C ALA A 42 -9.31 -1.14 11.80
N LYS A 43 -9.54 -2.22 11.02
CA LYS A 43 -10.75 -3.02 11.11
C LYS A 43 -10.84 -3.91 12.35
N ASN A 44 -9.73 -4.07 13.10
CA ASN A 44 -9.65 -4.98 14.24
C ASN A 44 -9.91 -4.29 15.58
N ILE A 45 -10.61 -3.16 15.55
CA ILE A 45 -11.10 -2.44 16.72
C ILE A 45 -12.09 -3.28 17.53
N THR A 46 -12.29 -2.91 18.78
CA THR A 46 -13.33 -3.49 19.63
C THR A 46 -14.61 -2.67 19.50
N LYS A 47 -15.74 -3.32 19.31
CA LYS A 47 -17.07 -2.71 19.33
C LYS A 47 -17.99 -3.35 20.36
N ASN A 48 -19.01 -2.62 20.81
CA ASN A 48 -20.10 -3.14 21.62
C ASN A 48 -21.15 -3.86 20.75
N ARG A 49 -22.02 -4.66 21.37
CA ARG A 49 -23.05 -5.43 20.64
C ARG A 49 -24.02 -4.55 19.84
N ASN A 50 -24.35 -3.37 20.34
CA ASN A 50 -25.32 -2.44 19.74
C ASN A 50 -24.71 -1.56 18.65
N GLN A 51 -23.38 -1.60 18.45
CA GLN A 51 -22.68 -0.79 17.45
C GLN A 51 -22.61 -1.52 16.11
N ILE A 52 -22.76 -0.78 15.03
CA ILE A 52 -22.54 -1.25 13.67
C ILE A 52 -21.14 -0.90 13.21
N HIS A 53 -20.37 -1.88 12.76
CA HIS A 53 -19.03 -1.66 12.20
C HIS A 53 -19.00 -1.94 10.70
N ILE A 54 -18.77 -0.90 9.92
CA ILE A 54 -18.59 -0.95 8.47
C ILE A 54 -17.10 -0.80 8.17
N CYS A 55 -16.52 -1.75 7.44
CA CYS A 55 -15.11 -1.70 7.05
C CYS A 55 -14.97 -1.47 5.55
N TYR A 56 -14.47 -0.29 5.15
CA TYR A 56 -13.95 -0.06 3.81
C TYR A 56 -12.57 -0.71 3.71
N CYS A 57 -12.54 -1.90 3.12
CA CYS A 57 -11.37 -2.75 3.09
C CYS A 57 -10.55 -2.53 1.81
N HIS A 58 -9.39 -1.90 1.94
CA HIS A 58 -8.45 -1.76 0.82
C HIS A 58 -7.79 -3.07 0.46
N THR A 59 -7.55 -3.92 1.45
CA THR A 59 -7.05 -5.30 1.30
C THR A 59 -7.01 -5.98 2.67
N PRO A 60 -7.19 -7.31 2.78
CA PRO A 60 -6.71 -8.09 3.90
C PRO A 60 -5.20 -7.87 4.11
N ILE A 61 -4.71 -8.06 5.34
CA ILE A 61 -3.30 -7.76 5.69
C ILE A 61 -2.35 -8.52 4.76
N ARG A 62 -1.72 -7.82 3.81
CA ARG A 62 -0.92 -8.44 2.73
C ARG A 62 0.25 -9.25 3.24
N TYR A 63 1.00 -8.72 4.18
CA TYR A 63 2.19 -9.39 4.74
C TYR A 63 1.86 -10.60 5.61
N CYS A 64 0.57 -10.81 5.98
CA CYS A 64 0.13 -12.01 6.67
C CYS A 64 -0.49 -13.05 5.75
N HIS A 65 -1.15 -12.61 4.65
CA HIS A 65 -2.00 -13.50 3.85
C HIS A 65 -1.49 -13.75 2.43
N VAL A 66 -0.81 -12.78 1.82
CA VAL A 66 -0.51 -12.82 0.37
C VAL A 66 0.96 -12.65 0.06
N MET A 67 1.66 -11.76 0.77
CA MET A 67 3.02 -11.32 0.41
C MET A 67 4.04 -11.59 1.53
N MET A 68 3.80 -12.59 2.36
CA MET A 68 4.67 -12.85 3.53
C MET A 68 6.12 -13.06 3.11
N ASP A 69 6.37 -13.91 2.13
CA ASP A 69 7.74 -14.24 1.70
C ASP A 69 8.42 -13.06 0.99
N GLU A 70 7.67 -12.23 0.23
CA GLU A 70 8.16 -10.99 -0.37
C GLU A 70 8.62 -10.00 0.69
N TYR A 71 7.80 -9.78 1.71
CA TYR A 71 8.16 -8.89 2.82
C TYR A 71 9.38 -9.37 3.57
N LEU A 72 9.47 -10.68 3.87
CA LEU A 72 10.64 -11.26 4.54
C LEU A 72 11.92 -11.16 3.70
N ARG A 73 11.81 -11.23 2.37
CA ARG A 73 12.93 -11.00 1.44
C ARG A 73 13.36 -9.53 1.39
N GLU A 74 12.39 -8.60 1.38
CA GLU A 74 12.67 -7.15 1.35
C GLU A 74 13.46 -6.68 2.56
N TYR A 75 13.19 -7.24 3.74
CA TYR A 75 13.94 -6.90 4.96
C TYR A 75 15.37 -7.46 4.99
N LYS A 76 15.79 -8.24 3.98
CA LYS A 76 17.15 -8.83 3.86
C LYS A 76 17.63 -9.51 5.14
N ILE A 77 16.74 -10.20 5.85
CA ILE A 77 17.07 -10.85 7.11
C ILE A 77 18.02 -12.01 6.83
N ARG A 78 19.29 -11.85 7.24
CA ARG A 78 20.33 -12.86 7.05
C ARG A 78 20.23 -14.00 8.08
N ASN A 79 19.81 -13.67 9.31
CA ASN A 79 19.69 -14.67 10.38
C ASN A 79 18.44 -15.53 10.13
N ILE A 80 18.68 -16.84 9.92
CA ILE A 80 17.64 -17.81 9.60
C ILE A 80 16.64 -17.98 10.76
N LEU A 81 17.15 -17.99 12.01
CA LEU A 81 16.32 -18.12 13.21
C LEU A 81 15.37 -16.92 13.35
N LEU A 82 15.88 -15.70 13.17
CA LEU A 82 15.07 -14.49 13.18
C LEU A 82 14.00 -14.53 12.09
N LYS A 83 14.33 -15.04 10.90
CA LYS A 83 13.37 -15.20 9.80
C LYS A 83 12.22 -16.16 10.18
N PHE A 84 12.55 -17.28 10.84
CA PHE A 84 11.54 -18.21 11.34
C PHE A 84 10.63 -17.59 12.40
N ILE A 85 11.22 -16.89 13.38
CA ILE A 85 10.48 -16.20 14.44
C ILE A 85 9.50 -15.19 13.83
N LEU A 86 9.96 -14.36 12.89
CA LEU A 86 9.12 -13.37 12.20
C LEU A 86 8.01 -14.04 11.38
N LYS A 87 8.33 -15.12 10.65
CA LYS A 87 7.33 -15.88 9.90
C LYS A 87 6.24 -16.45 10.82
N PHE A 88 6.65 -17.06 11.92
CA PHE A 88 5.73 -17.60 12.93
C PHE A 88 4.83 -16.51 13.51
N PHE A 89 5.40 -15.35 13.85
CA PHE A 89 4.63 -14.21 14.32
C PHE A 89 3.62 -13.72 13.26
N LEU A 90 4.00 -13.60 12.00
CA LEU A 90 3.10 -13.18 10.92
C LEU A 90 1.96 -14.17 10.72
N ILE A 91 2.19 -15.47 10.92
CA ILE A 91 1.13 -16.49 10.88
C ILE A 91 0.14 -16.29 12.03
N ILE A 92 0.64 -16.07 13.26
CA ILE A 92 -0.21 -15.80 14.43
C ILE A 92 -1.02 -14.52 14.21
N LEU A 93 -0.37 -13.47 13.71
CA LEU A 93 -1.02 -12.20 13.41
C LEU A 93 -2.10 -12.37 12.33
N GLY A 94 -1.87 -13.20 11.32
CA GLY A 94 -2.85 -13.54 10.30
C GLY A 94 -4.08 -14.27 10.87
N LYS A 95 -3.86 -15.24 11.77
CA LYS A 95 -4.95 -15.93 12.47
C LYS A 95 -5.75 -14.97 13.37
N TRP A 96 -5.06 -14.09 14.08
CA TRP A 96 -5.69 -13.04 14.88
C TRP A 96 -6.52 -12.08 14.02
N ASP A 97 -6.01 -11.68 12.86
CA ASP A 97 -6.69 -10.83 11.90
C ASP A 97 -7.98 -11.46 11.38
N ILE A 98 -7.94 -12.74 11.00
CA ILE A 98 -9.11 -13.51 10.57
C ILE A 98 -10.13 -13.61 11.70
N LYS A 99 -9.69 -13.89 12.94
CA LYS A 99 -10.59 -13.98 14.10
C LYS A 99 -11.32 -12.65 14.34
N ASN A 100 -10.60 -11.53 14.31
CA ASN A 100 -11.19 -10.21 14.57
C ASN A 100 -12.01 -9.66 13.39
N SER A 101 -11.81 -10.17 12.17
CA SER A 101 -12.66 -9.80 11.04
C SER A 101 -14.14 -10.16 11.24
N LYS A 102 -14.45 -11.05 12.17
CA LYS A 102 -15.82 -11.40 12.57
C LYS A 102 -16.55 -10.26 13.29
N ASN A 103 -15.81 -9.30 13.88
CA ASN A 103 -16.38 -8.13 14.54
C ASN A 103 -16.81 -7.02 13.55
N VAL A 104 -16.52 -7.19 12.26
CA VAL A 104 -17.01 -6.32 11.21
C VAL A 104 -18.38 -6.80 10.76
N ASP A 105 -19.39 -5.93 10.81
CA ASP A 105 -20.75 -6.30 10.37
C ASP A 105 -20.83 -6.29 8.84
N TYR A 106 -20.31 -5.22 8.21
CA TYR A 106 -20.35 -5.05 6.75
C TYR A 106 -18.97 -4.75 6.18
N PHE A 107 -18.56 -5.53 5.19
CA PHE A 107 -17.38 -5.26 4.40
C PHE A 107 -17.75 -4.53 3.12
N VAL A 108 -17.03 -3.45 2.84
CA VAL A 108 -17.02 -2.76 1.56
C VAL A 108 -15.65 -2.96 0.91
N ALA A 109 -15.64 -3.55 -0.27
CA ALA A 109 -14.42 -3.77 -1.05
C ALA A 109 -14.22 -2.62 -2.04
N ASN A 110 -12.98 -2.15 -2.22
CA ASN A 110 -12.66 -1.11 -3.19
C ASN A 110 -12.63 -1.62 -4.65
N SER A 111 -12.71 -2.93 -4.87
CA SER A 111 -12.68 -3.56 -6.20
C SER A 111 -13.19 -5.00 -6.15
N SER A 112 -13.53 -5.58 -7.31
CA SER A 112 -13.87 -7.01 -7.43
C SER A 112 -12.74 -7.91 -6.96
N TYR A 113 -11.50 -7.52 -7.22
CA TYR A 113 -10.32 -8.24 -6.77
C TYR A 113 -10.22 -8.30 -5.22
N ILE A 114 -10.48 -7.19 -4.54
CA ILE A 114 -10.50 -7.15 -3.07
C ILE A 114 -11.71 -7.90 -2.51
N LYS A 115 -12.87 -7.84 -3.16
CA LYS A 115 -14.03 -8.69 -2.81
C LYS A 115 -13.65 -10.18 -2.78
N THR A 116 -12.96 -10.66 -3.83
CA THR A 116 -12.48 -12.05 -3.90
C THR A 116 -11.51 -12.37 -2.75
N ARG A 117 -10.63 -11.44 -2.37
CA ARG A 117 -9.71 -11.61 -1.23
C ARG A 117 -10.44 -11.66 0.11
N ILE A 118 -11.41 -10.78 0.34
CA ILE A 118 -12.24 -10.79 1.56
C ILE A 118 -12.94 -12.16 1.68
N LYS A 119 -13.54 -12.63 0.59
CA LYS A 119 -14.17 -13.95 0.57
C LYS A 119 -13.18 -15.08 0.83
N LYS A 120 -12.00 -15.03 0.20
CA LYS A 120 -10.94 -16.05 0.36
C LYS A 120 -10.42 -16.14 1.78
N PHE A 121 -10.04 -15.02 2.41
CA PHE A 121 -9.34 -15.02 3.70
C PHE A 121 -10.28 -14.90 4.89
N TYR A 122 -11.32 -14.07 4.80
CA TYR A 122 -12.24 -13.83 5.92
C TYR A 122 -13.51 -14.67 5.84
N LYS A 123 -13.76 -15.34 4.68
CA LYS A 123 -14.99 -16.08 4.42
C LYS A 123 -16.25 -15.20 4.58
N ARG A 124 -16.12 -13.92 4.19
CA ARG A 124 -17.18 -12.92 4.31
C ARG A 124 -17.56 -12.38 2.94
N GLU A 125 -18.85 -12.06 2.76
CA GLU A 125 -19.33 -11.30 1.60
C GLU A 125 -18.99 -9.80 1.77
N SER A 126 -18.97 -9.08 0.66
CA SER A 126 -18.73 -7.64 0.65
C SER A 126 -19.40 -6.95 -0.54
N THR A 127 -19.81 -5.71 -0.34
CA THR A 127 -20.29 -4.82 -1.40
C THR A 127 -19.11 -4.12 -2.05
N ILE A 128 -19.15 -3.89 -3.37
CA ILE A 128 -18.10 -3.15 -4.06
C ILE A 128 -18.51 -1.68 -4.12
N ILE A 129 -17.64 -0.80 -3.61
CA ILE A 129 -17.70 0.64 -3.80
C ILE A 129 -16.31 1.08 -4.24
N HIS A 130 -16.17 1.49 -5.49
CA HIS A 130 -14.89 1.95 -6.03
C HIS A 130 -14.44 3.25 -5.35
N PRO A 131 -13.12 3.48 -5.14
CA PRO A 131 -12.63 4.73 -4.61
C PRO A 131 -12.93 5.87 -5.59
N PRO A 132 -13.36 7.03 -5.09
CA PRO A 132 -13.60 8.20 -5.94
C PRO A 132 -12.30 8.71 -6.54
N VAL A 133 -12.40 9.27 -7.74
CA VAL A 133 -11.29 9.96 -8.42
C VAL A 133 -11.75 11.38 -8.71
N ASP A 134 -10.94 12.36 -8.33
CA ASP A 134 -11.17 13.76 -8.62
C ASP A 134 -10.79 14.02 -10.10
N THR A 135 -11.78 13.78 -10.99
CA THR A 135 -11.59 13.88 -12.44
C THR A 135 -11.46 15.33 -12.91
N ASP A 136 -11.98 16.30 -12.17
CA ASP A 136 -11.99 17.71 -12.55
C ASP A 136 -10.58 18.31 -12.60
N ASN A 137 -9.66 17.74 -11.81
CA ASN A 137 -8.25 18.09 -11.84
C ASN A 137 -7.47 17.54 -13.04
N PHE A 138 -8.08 16.65 -13.86
CA PHE A 138 -7.41 15.95 -14.95
C PHE A 138 -8.05 16.28 -16.30
N SER A 139 -7.73 17.45 -16.86
CA SER A 139 -8.15 17.79 -18.22
C SER A 139 -7.35 17.00 -19.26
N LEU A 140 -8.01 16.56 -20.32
CA LEU A 140 -7.35 15.90 -21.44
C LEU A 140 -6.52 16.88 -22.25
N LYS A 141 -5.23 16.60 -22.43
CA LYS A 141 -4.36 17.30 -23.38
C LYS A 141 -4.07 16.40 -24.58
N THR A 142 -4.35 16.89 -25.78
CA THR A 142 -4.07 16.17 -27.04
C THR A 142 -2.58 16.28 -27.43
N ASN A 143 -1.99 17.48 -27.26
CA ASN A 143 -0.57 17.72 -27.51
C ASN A 143 0.28 17.17 -26.35
N LYS A 144 0.89 16.01 -26.56
CA LYS A 144 1.79 15.37 -25.60
C LYS A 144 3.25 15.75 -25.83
N LYS A 145 3.99 15.98 -24.75
CA LYS A 145 5.45 16.15 -24.79
C LYS A 145 6.15 14.81 -25.00
N ASP A 146 7.37 14.83 -25.56
CA ASP A 146 8.10 13.60 -25.91
C ASP A 146 8.78 12.95 -24.69
N PHE A 147 7.96 12.52 -23.72
CA PHE A 147 8.44 11.76 -22.58
C PHE A 147 7.37 10.77 -22.06
N TYR A 148 7.85 9.78 -21.31
CA TYR A 148 7.04 8.80 -20.59
C TYR A 148 7.14 9.06 -19.09
N LEU A 149 6.10 8.73 -18.33
CA LEU A 149 6.05 8.94 -16.89
C LEU A 149 5.91 7.59 -16.17
N ALA A 150 6.69 7.40 -15.11
CA ALA A 150 6.43 6.38 -14.10
C ALA A 150 6.25 7.07 -12.76
N THR A 151 5.16 6.81 -12.06
CA THR A 151 4.92 7.40 -10.74
C THR A 151 4.47 6.35 -9.75
N SER A 152 5.13 6.30 -8.60
CA SER A 152 4.72 5.44 -7.48
C SER A 152 5.56 5.74 -6.24
N ARG A 153 5.18 5.12 -5.11
CA ARG A 153 6.11 4.97 -4.01
C ARG A 153 7.29 4.09 -4.46
N LEU A 154 8.54 4.57 -4.27
CA LEU A 154 9.74 3.88 -4.73
C LEU A 154 10.14 2.76 -3.76
N VAL A 155 9.42 1.64 -3.84
CA VAL A 155 9.61 0.41 -3.06
C VAL A 155 9.83 -0.79 -3.99
N PRO A 156 10.52 -1.86 -3.55
CA PRO A 156 10.91 -2.97 -4.43
C PRO A 156 9.76 -3.62 -5.20
N TYR A 157 8.62 -3.87 -4.56
CA TYR A 157 7.48 -4.54 -5.20
C TYR A 157 6.79 -3.71 -6.30
N LYS A 158 7.06 -2.40 -6.40
CA LYS A 158 6.57 -1.56 -7.49
C LYS A 158 7.37 -1.69 -8.77
N LYS A 159 8.51 -2.42 -8.75
CA LYS A 159 9.30 -2.80 -9.92
C LYS A 159 9.72 -1.64 -10.84
N ILE A 160 9.91 -0.44 -10.30
CA ILE A 160 10.37 0.73 -11.07
C ILE A 160 11.77 0.49 -11.65
N ASP A 161 12.59 -0.35 -11.02
CA ASP A 161 13.88 -0.78 -11.55
C ASP A 161 13.76 -1.44 -12.95
N LEU A 162 12.70 -2.21 -13.20
CA LEU A 162 12.45 -2.81 -14.52
C LEU A 162 12.18 -1.75 -15.57
N VAL A 163 11.39 -0.72 -15.23
CA VAL A 163 11.11 0.41 -16.14
C VAL A 163 12.40 1.15 -16.47
N ILE A 164 13.19 1.48 -15.45
CA ILE A 164 14.48 2.17 -15.63
C ILE A 164 15.41 1.36 -16.53
N LYS A 165 15.56 0.04 -16.25
CA LYS A 165 16.38 -0.87 -17.06
C LYS A 165 15.91 -0.94 -18.52
N ALA A 166 14.59 -0.97 -18.74
CA ALA A 166 14.02 -0.97 -20.09
C ALA A 166 14.37 0.34 -20.83
N PHE A 167 14.11 1.49 -20.21
CA PHE A 167 14.39 2.79 -20.83
C PHE A 167 15.89 3.05 -21.02
N ASN A 168 16.75 2.55 -20.14
CA ASN A 168 18.21 2.60 -20.35
C ASN A 168 18.66 1.93 -21.65
N LYS A 169 17.87 0.99 -22.21
CA LYS A 169 18.11 0.35 -23.51
C LYS A 169 17.53 1.15 -24.66
N ILE A 170 16.47 1.94 -24.43
CA ILE A 170 15.74 2.72 -25.46
C ILE A 170 16.22 4.18 -25.40
N LYS A 171 17.45 4.43 -25.87
CA LYS A 171 18.16 5.72 -25.70
C LYS A 171 17.43 6.95 -26.25
N ASN A 172 16.60 6.79 -27.28
CA ASN A 172 15.85 7.86 -27.94
C ASN A 172 14.52 8.21 -27.25
N LYS A 173 14.18 7.59 -26.13
CA LYS A 173 12.96 7.86 -25.34
C LYS A 173 13.31 8.38 -23.96
N LYS A 174 12.62 9.45 -23.53
CA LYS A 174 12.82 10.07 -22.21
C LYS A 174 11.83 9.48 -21.20
N LEU A 175 12.32 9.15 -20.02
CA LEU A 175 11.50 8.70 -18.88
C LEU A 175 11.67 9.67 -17.71
N TYR A 176 10.54 10.12 -17.14
CA TYR A 176 10.50 10.76 -15.83
C TYR A 176 9.97 9.77 -14.80
N VAL A 177 10.66 9.69 -13.66
CA VAL A 177 10.23 8.86 -12.52
C VAL A 177 9.92 9.78 -11.35
N ALA A 178 8.63 9.89 -11.00
CA ALA A 178 8.15 10.69 -9.88
C ALA A 178 7.82 9.80 -8.68
N GLY A 179 8.21 10.23 -7.49
CA GLY A 179 7.87 9.55 -6.24
C GLY A 179 9.02 9.51 -5.25
N SER A 180 8.72 9.05 -4.05
CA SER A 180 9.69 8.91 -2.96
C SER A 180 9.67 7.51 -2.37
N GLY A 181 10.76 7.13 -1.70
CA GLY A 181 10.84 5.83 -1.03
C GLY A 181 12.27 5.35 -0.84
N PRO A 182 12.47 4.21 -0.17
CA PRO A 182 13.80 3.70 0.19
C PRO A 182 14.68 3.35 -1.02
N GLN A 183 14.09 3.19 -2.22
CA GLN A 183 14.83 2.87 -3.44
C GLN A 183 15.29 4.11 -4.23
N LEU A 184 14.97 5.33 -3.78
CA LEU A 184 15.28 6.57 -4.52
C LEU A 184 16.74 6.66 -4.94
N ASN A 185 17.67 6.49 -4.01
CA ASN A 185 19.11 6.59 -4.28
C ASN A 185 19.62 5.46 -5.19
N ASN A 186 19.07 4.26 -5.05
CA ASN A 186 19.41 3.13 -5.92
C ASN A 186 18.94 3.39 -7.36
N TYR A 187 17.75 3.97 -7.53
CA TYR A 187 17.21 4.30 -8.85
C TYR A 187 17.95 5.43 -9.50
N LYS A 188 18.40 6.45 -8.74
CA LYS A 188 19.29 7.51 -9.27
C LYS A 188 20.60 6.94 -9.80
N LYS A 189 21.21 5.95 -9.11
CA LYS A 189 22.43 5.27 -9.56
C LYS A 189 22.20 4.38 -10.78
N LEU A 190 21.01 3.84 -10.94
CA LEU A 190 20.66 2.95 -12.05
C LEU A 190 20.30 3.71 -13.33
N ALA A 191 19.78 4.93 -13.21
CA ALA A 191 19.31 5.76 -14.31
C ALA A 191 20.47 6.21 -15.21
N LYS A 192 20.26 6.15 -16.54
CA LYS A 192 21.13 6.73 -17.57
C LYS A 192 20.58 8.08 -18.03
N ASN A 193 21.28 8.75 -18.96
CA ASN A 193 21.02 10.14 -19.39
C ASN A 193 19.58 10.42 -19.85
N ASN A 194 18.87 9.41 -20.36
CA ASN A 194 17.49 9.55 -20.81
C ASN A 194 16.43 9.24 -19.72
N VAL A 195 16.86 8.92 -18.50
CA VAL A 195 15.99 8.59 -17.38
C VAL A 195 16.20 9.59 -16.25
N ASN A 196 15.17 10.39 -15.95
CA ASN A 196 15.21 11.44 -14.93
C ASN A 196 14.43 10.99 -13.68
N ILE A 197 15.13 10.80 -12.57
CA ILE A 197 14.50 10.49 -11.27
C ILE A 197 14.26 11.82 -10.55
N ILE A 198 13.02 12.35 -10.67
CA ILE A 198 12.67 13.69 -10.17
C ILE A 198 12.31 13.69 -8.67
N GLY A 199 12.11 12.51 -8.08
CA GLY A 199 11.76 12.44 -6.66
C GLY A 199 10.28 12.73 -6.40
N TRP A 200 9.98 13.15 -5.15
CA TRP A 200 8.62 13.54 -4.78
C TRP A 200 8.23 14.86 -5.45
N VAL A 201 7.00 14.91 -5.94
CA VAL A 201 6.38 16.10 -6.52
C VAL A 201 5.01 16.33 -5.89
N ASN A 202 4.58 17.59 -5.82
CA ASN A 202 3.23 17.92 -5.37
C ASN A 202 2.16 17.53 -6.41
N ASN A 203 0.89 17.53 -6.01
CA ASN A 203 -0.21 17.10 -6.88
C ASN A 203 -0.32 17.94 -8.17
N LYS A 204 -0.09 19.25 -8.10
CA LYS A 204 -0.16 20.13 -9.29
C LYS A 204 0.87 19.71 -10.35
N ILE A 205 2.11 19.50 -9.94
CA ILE A 205 3.19 19.03 -10.84
C ILE A 205 2.90 17.61 -11.34
N LEU A 206 2.36 16.73 -10.47
CA LEU A 206 2.02 15.36 -10.87
C LEU A 206 0.94 15.36 -11.96
N VAL A 207 -0.12 16.14 -11.80
CA VAL A 207 -1.18 16.30 -12.79
C VAL A 207 -0.60 16.81 -14.10
N GLU A 208 0.26 17.84 -14.06
CA GLU A 208 0.90 18.38 -15.26
C GLU A 208 1.77 17.34 -15.97
N LEU A 209 2.54 16.56 -15.25
CA LEU A 209 3.34 15.45 -15.79
C LEU A 209 2.45 14.39 -16.45
N MET A 210 1.36 13.99 -15.80
CA MET A 210 0.42 13.01 -16.33
C MET A 210 -0.27 13.51 -17.59
N GLN A 211 -0.72 14.77 -17.61
CA GLN A 211 -1.36 15.39 -18.76
C GLN A 211 -0.42 15.53 -19.97
N ASN A 212 0.87 15.81 -19.75
CA ASN A 212 1.85 16.06 -20.83
C ASN A 212 2.59 14.79 -21.25
N SER A 213 2.60 13.71 -20.48
CA SER A 213 3.30 12.47 -20.87
C SER A 213 2.61 11.75 -22.03
N LYS A 214 3.38 11.09 -22.89
CA LYS A 214 2.84 10.19 -23.91
C LYS A 214 2.09 9.00 -23.34
N ALA A 215 2.64 8.43 -22.26
CA ALA A 215 2.00 7.35 -21.50
C ALA A 215 2.52 7.27 -20.07
N LEU A 216 1.68 6.72 -19.20
CA LEU A 216 2.06 6.31 -17.85
C LEU A 216 2.50 4.85 -17.88
N ILE A 217 3.71 4.58 -17.37
CA ILE A 217 4.26 3.22 -17.24
C ILE A 217 4.10 2.76 -15.80
N PHE A 218 3.30 1.72 -15.62
CA PHE A 218 2.96 1.23 -14.29
C PHE A 218 3.14 -0.30 -14.21
N PRO A 219 4.30 -0.81 -13.79
CA PRO A 219 4.66 -2.23 -13.80
C PRO A 219 4.53 -2.94 -12.44
N PRO A 220 3.55 -2.67 -11.55
CA PRO A 220 3.51 -3.39 -10.30
C PRO A 220 3.29 -4.88 -10.58
N LEU A 221 3.88 -5.73 -9.72
CA LEU A 221 3.44 -7.11 -9.66
C LEU A 221 1.94 -7.10 -9.36
N ALA A 222 1.15 -7.71 -10.24
CA ALA A 222 -0.24 -8.03 -9.95
C ALA A 222 -0.22 -9.10 -8.84
N ILE A 223 -0.53 -8.70 -7.62
CA ILE A 223 -0.52 -9.58 -6.44
C ILE A 223 -1.93 -9.65 -5.89
#